data_4d0fc57fad64ee39d61f7f7f7f232e67
#
_entry.id   4d0fc57fad64ee39d61f7f7f7f232e67
#
_cell.length_a   1.000
_cell.length_b   1.000
_cell.length_c   1.000
_cell.angle_alpha   90.00
_cell.angle_beta   90.00
_cell.angle_gamma   90.00
#
_symmetry.space_group_name_H-M   'P 1'
#
loop_
_entity.id
_entity.type
_entity.pdbx_description
1 polymer ?
#
loop_
_entity_poly.entity_id
_entity_poly.type
_entity_poly.pdbx_seq_one_letter_code
_entity_poly.pdbx_strand_id
1 'polypeptide(L)'
;MSLTPRPIGLLLIDLQRAFVDGIWRTGLPDEEVEPIKKSFETCATLLGSGLRNGVPILMTRCPFEGNDFELHDSLASVVEKNQRYVIKPSTSVMHAHGFREWVETELLQQGINTLVIGGCTTTSCVRVSAIRTQKHFASQGLHVVVDLNLCGARKRNYVKRCPSCLELYMKFGDIDSSYNRHCTCGCGGIEMISPVDKAVQCMQQENVDVKETFDWKPYLS
;
A
#
# COMPACT_ATOMS: atom_id res chain seq x y z
N MET A 1 -28.82 -0.35 20.46
CA MET A 1 -28.72 -1.20 19.25
C MET A 1 -27.29 -1.08 18.77
N SER A 2 -26.48 -2.14 18.89
CA SER A 2 -25.14 -2.18 18.31
C SER A 2 -25.32 -2.28 16.80
N LEU A 3 -24.96 -1.23 16.07
CA LEU A 3 -24.91 -1.28 14.60
C LEU A 3 -23.82 -2.28 14.22
N THR A 4 -24.18 -3.35 13.54
CA THR A 4 -23.19 -4.23 12.93
C THR A 4 -22.29 -3.39 11.99
N PRO A 5 -20.96 -3.49 12.07
CA PRO A 5 -20.09 -2.73 11.19
C PRO A 5 -20.39 -3.11 9.74
N ARG A 6 -20.30 -2.13 8.84
CA ARG A 6 -20.45 -2.42 7.39
C ARG A 6 -19.35 -3.37 6.96
N PRO A 7 -19.67 -4.43 6.19
CA PRO A 7 -18.67 -5.39 5.77
C PRO A 7 -17.61 -4.72 4.87
N ILE A 8 -16.37 -5.16 5.03
CA ILE A 8 -15.21 -4.66 4.28
C ILE A 8 -14.41 -5.81 3.68
N GLY A 9 -13.64 -5.52 2.62
CA GLY A 9 -12.57 -6.38 2.12
C GLY A 9 -11.21 -5.76 2.42
N LEU A 10 -10.16 -6.58 2.50
CA LEU A 10 -8.78 -6.15 2.73
C LEU A 10 -7.88 -6.58 1.57
N LEU A 11 -7.17 -5.63 0.98
CA LEU A 11 -6.12 -5.88 -0.02
C LEU A 11 -4.76 -5.48 0.54
N LEU A 12 -3.84 -6.44 0.63
CA LEU A 12 -2.47 -6.21 1.07
C LEU A 12 -1.51 -6.32 -0.12
N ILE A 13 -0.83 -5.21 -0.43
CA ILE A 13 -0.02 -5.07 -1.64
C ILE A 13 1.46 -5.35 -1.33
N ASP A 14 2.00 -6.40 -1.98
CA ASP A 14 3.42 -6.69 -2.15
C ASP A 14 4.22 -6.75 -0.83
N LEU A 15 3.73 -7.47 0.17
CA LEU A 15 4.40 -7.66 1.47
C LEU A 15 5.54 -8.70 1.37
N GLN A 16 6.41 -8.55 0.35
CA GLN A 16 7.45 -9.52 -0.02
C GLN A 16 8.83 -9.14 0.54
N ARG A 17 9.66 -10.14 0.78
CA ARG A 17 11.07 -9.98 1.20
C ARG A 17 11.87 -9.07 0.29
N ALA A 18 11.60 -9.09 -1.02
CA ALA A 18 12.26 -8.24 -2.00
C ALA A 18 12.38 -6.78 -1.56
N PHE A 19 11.38 -6.23 -0.89
CA PHE A 19 11.31 -4.81 -0.54
C PHE A 19 12.08 -4.44 0.74
N VAL A 20 12.38 -5.41 1.60
CA VAL A 20 13.03 -5.17 2.91
C VAL A 20 14.41 -5.83 2.99
N ASP A 21 14.52 -7.10 2.59
CA ASP A 21 15.73 -7.91 2.74
C ASP A 21 16.32 -8.36 1.38
N GLY A 22 15.62 -8.13 0.27
CA GLY A 22 15.95 -8.64 -1.05
C GLY A 22 16.44 -7.59 -2.04
N ILE A 23 16.17 -7.84 -3.33
CA ILE A 23 16.76 -7.09 -4.45
C ILE A 23 16.49 -5.57 -4.42
N TRP A 24 15.33 -5.15 -3.92
CA TRP A 24 14.98 -3.72 -3.83
C TRP A 24 15.71 -2.96 -2.72
N ARG A 25 16.36 -3.70 -1.82
CA ARG A 25 17.22 -3.13 -0.78
C ARG A 25 18.68 -3.03 -1.20
N THR A 26 19.11 -3.73 -2.23
CA THR A 26 20.52 -3.79 -2.63
C THR A 26 21.13 -2.39 -2.75
N GLY A 27 22.20 -2.15 -1.99
CA GLY A 27 22.89 -0.85 -1.95
C GLY A 27 22.21 0.25 -1.13
N LEU A 28 21.12 -0.05 -0.42
CA LEU A 28 20.45 0.90 0.48
C LEU A 28 20.82 0.62 1.94
N PRO A 29 21.00 1.68 2.77
CA PRO A 29 21.13 1.52 4.21
C PRO A 29 19.81 1.03 4.83
N ASP A 30 19.89 0.34 5.96
CA ASP A 30 18.73 -0.26 6.67
C ASP A 30 17.62 0.76 6.95
N GLU A 31 18.02 1.95 7.33
CA GLU A 31 17.09 3.05 7.63
C GLU A 31 16.21 3.49 6.46
N GLU A 32 16.62 3.21 5.20
CA GLU A 32 15.80 3.52 4.02
C GLU A 32 14.59 2.62 3.91
N VAL A 33 14.68 1.38 4.35
CA VAL A 33 13.59 0.39 4.27
C VAL A 33 12.81 0.25 5.58
N GLU A 34 13.27 0.86 6.67
CA GLU A 34 12.63 0.78 7.99
C GLU A 34 11.13 1.13 7.98
N PRO A 35 10.66 2.19 7.28
CA PRO A 35 9.22 2.46 7.23
C PRO A 35 8.42 1.38 6.50
N ILE A 36 9.02 0.68 5.53
CA ILE A 36 8.39 -0.45 4.83
C ILE A 36 8.29 -1.62 5.80
N LYS A 37 9.39 -1.97 6.48
CA LYS A 37 9.43 -3.04 7.48
C LYS A 37 8.39 -2.83 8.57
N LYS A 38 8.30 -1.62 9.12
CA LYS A 38 7.30 -1.25 10.12
C LYS A 38 5.87 -1.45 9.62
N SER A 39 5.58 -1.10 8.36
CA SER A 39 4.25 -1.34 7.79
C SER A 39 3.94 -2.84 7.66
N PHE A 40 4.92 -3.68 7.34
CA PHE A 40 4.76 -5.14 7.31
C PHE A 40 4.48 -5.72 8.70
N GLU A 41 5.17 -5.25 9.72
CA GLU A 41 4.92 -5.62 11.12
C GLU A 41 3.52 -5.18 11.58
N THR A 42 3.06 -4.01 11.14
CA THR A 42 1.70 -3.53 11.42
C THR A 42 0.66 -4.39 10.71
N CYS A 43 0.87 -4.76 9.45
CA CYS A 43 0.01 -5.71 8.74
C CYS A 43 -0.01 -7.08 9.44
N ALA A 44 1.14 -7.58 9.88
CA ALA A 44 1.23 -8.84 10.63
C ALA A 44 0.47 -8.77 11.95
N THR A 45 0.59 -7.67 12.69
CA THR A 45 -0.14 -7.43 13.93
C THR A 45 -1.65 -7.42 13.69
N LEU A 46 -2.12 -6.75 12.64
CA LEU A 46 -3.54 -6.73 12.27
C LEU A 46 -4.06 -8.15 11.96
N LEU A 47 -3.33 -8.90 11.12
CA LEU A 47 -3.72 -10.28 10.77
C LEU A 47 -3.69 -11.20 11.98
N GLY A 48 -2.67 -11.08 12.84
CA GLY A 48 -2.51 -11.87 14.07
C GLY A 48 -3.51 -11.54 15.17
N SER A 49 -4.12 -10.34 15.14
CA SER A 49 -5.15 -9.94 16.13
C SER A 49 -6.53 -10.54 15.84
N GLY A 50 -6.65 -11.38 14.80
CA GLY A 50 -7.86 -12.11 14.48
C GLY A 50 -8.92 -11.24 13.83
N LEU A 51 -8.76 -10.94 12.55
CA LEU A 51 -9.86 -10.38 11.77
C LEU A 51 -11.05 -11.34 11.83
N ARG A 52 -12.25 -10.80 12.06
CA ARG A 52 -13.48 -11.62 12.16
C ARG A 52 -13.62 -12.52 10.94
N ASN A 53 -14.04 -13.75 11.15
CA ASN A 53 -14.42 -14.66 10.06
C ASN A 53 -15.39 -13.94 9.11
N GLY A 54 -15.01 -13.88 7.83
CA GLY A 54 -15.84 -13.24 6.80
C GLY A 54 -15.30 -11.91 6.26
N VAL A 55 -14.16 -11.40 6.73
CA VAL A 55 -13.42 -10.34 6.01
C VAL A 55 -12.63 -10.99 4.86
N PRO A 56 -13.02 -10.79 3.59
CA PRO A 56 -12.25 -11.32 2.47
C PRO A 56 -10.89 -10.62 2.40
N ILE A 57 -9.81 -11.41 2.39
CA ILE A 57 -8.44 -10.92 2.31
C ILE A 57 -7.80 -11.40 1.01
N LEU A 58 -7.28 -10.47 0.23
CA LEU A 58 -6.45 -10.77 -0.93
C LEU A 58 -5.07 -10.15 -0.74
N MET A 59 -4.03 -10.92 -1.10
CA MET A 59 -2.66 -10.40 -1.16
C MET A 59 -2.22 -10.27 -2.61
N THR A 60 -1.26 -9.38 -2.88
CA THR A 60 -0.56 -9.37 -4.16
C THR A 60 0.90 -9.72 -3.98
N ARG A 61 1.49 -10.30 -5.05
CA ARG A 61 2.93 -10.52 -5.16
C ARG A 61 3.42 -10.04 -6.52
N CYS A 62 4.52 -9.30 -6.53
CA CYS A 62 5.29 -9.06 -7.73
C CYS A 62 6.00 -10.36 -8.16
N PRO A 63 6.22 -10.60 -9.46
CA PRO A 63 6.83 -11.84 -9.97
C PRO A 63 8.36 -11.82 -9.81
N PHE A 64 8.83 -11.71 -8.56
CA PHE A 64 10.24 -11.90 -8.22
C PHE A 64 10.63 -13.38 -8.25
N GLU A 65 11.90 -13.68 -8.19
CA GLU A 65 12.41 -15.04 -8.17
C GLU A 65 12.90 -15.44 -6.77
N GLY A 66 12.85 -16.74 -6.47
CA GLY A 66 13.39 -17.30 -5.23
C GLY A 66 12.83 -16.67 -3.96
N ASN A 67 13.70 -16.38 -3.00
CA ASN A 67 13.30 -15.82 -1.70
C ASN A 67 12.67 -14.43 -1.79
N ASP A 68 12.96 -13.66 -2.83
CA ASP A 68 12.39 -12.34 -3.04
C ASP A 68 10.88 -12.40 -3.33
N PHE A 69 10.39 -13.52 -3.85
CA PHE A 69 8.97 -13.77 -4.08
C PHE A 69 8.20 -14.03 -2.80
N GLU A 70 8.86 -14.57 -1.77
CA GLU A 70 8.20 -14.97 -0.53
C GLU A 70 7.75 -13.74 0.30
N LEU A 71 6.74 -13.96 1.13
CA LEU A 71 6.32 -12.96 2.11
C LEU A 71 7.45 -12.69 3.11
N HIS A 72 7.52 -11.46 3.61
CA HIS A 72 8.46 -11.10 4.66
C HIS A 72 8.22 -11.90 5.94
N ASP A 73 9.27 -12.19 6.70
CA ASP A 73 9.25 -13.08 7.87
C ASP A 73 8.24 -12.68 8.95
N SER A 74 8.00 -11.37 9.10
CA SER A 74 6.99 -10.88 10.06
C SER A 74 5.59 -11.44 9.79
N LEU A 75 5.32 -11.86 8.55
CA LEU A 75 4.02 -12.36 8.11
C LEU A 75 3.93 -13.90 8.12
N ALA A 76 5.08 -14.59 8.14
CA ALA A 76 5.14 -16.04 7.96
C ALA A 76 4.35 -16.83 9.03
N SER A 77 4.21 -16.29 10.24
CA SER A 77 3.49 -16.94 11.35
C SER A 77 2.00 -16.62 11.43
N VAL A 78 1.55 -15.55 10.72
CA VAL A 78 0.16 -15.06 10.83
C VAL A 78 -0.62 -15.20 9.54
N VAL A 79 0.06 -15.42 8.42
CA VAL A 79 -0.57 -15.67 7.12
C VAL A 79 -0.74 -17.17 6.93
N GLU A 80 -1.96 -17.62 6.65
CA GLU A 80 -2.24 -19.01 6.36
C GLU A 80 -1.53 -19.47 5.08
N LYS A 81 -1.10 -20.75 5.04
CA LYS A 81 -0.41 -21.33 3.87
C LYS A 81 -1.22 -21.28 2.58
N ASN A 82 -2.55 -21.29 2.69
CA ASN A 82 -3.51 -21.23 1.60
C ASN A 82 -4.08 -19.83 1.37
N GLN A 83 -3.49 -18.77 2.00
CA GLN A 83 -3.93 -17.40 1.79
C GLN A 83 -3.95 -17.06 0.30
N ARG A 84 -5.11 -16.62 -0.19
CA ARG A 84 -5.28 -16.24 -1.60
C ARG A 84 -4.41 -15.06 -1.97
N TYR A 85 -3.70 -15.18 -3.06
CA TYR A 85 -2.93 -14.09 -3.65
C TYR A 85 -3.05 -14.07 -5.17
N VAL A 86 -2.74 -12.93 -5.77
CA VAL A 86 -2.64 -12.74 -7.22
C VAL A 86 -1.25 -12.20 -7.59
N ILE A 87 -0.75 -12.62 -8.74
CA ILE A 87 0.52 -12.10 -9.28
C ILE A 87 0.24 -10.77 -9.97
N LYS A 88 0.96 -9.75 -9.56
CA LYS A 88 0.85 -8.39 -10.08
C LYS A 88 2.02 -8.07 -11.00
N PRO A 89 1.85 -8.12 -12.34
CA PRO A 89 2.94 -7.96 -13.31
C PRO A 89 3.42 -6.52 -13.47
N SER A 90 2.76 -5.56 -12.83
CA SER A 90 3.06 -4.14 -12.90
C SER A 90 2.73 -3.42 -11.60
N THR A 91 2.87 -2.10 -11.54
CA THR A 91 2.50 -1.30 -10.36
C THR A 91 1.01 -1.33 -10.01
N SER A 92 0.14 -1.74 -10.94
CA SER A 92 -1.31 -1.76 -10.73
C SER A 92 -1.84 -3.18 -10.51
N VAL A 93 -2.59 -3.38 -9.42
CA VAL A 93 -3.32 -4.64 -9.17
C VAL A 93 -4.37 -4.92 -10.25
N MET A 94 -4.87 -3.90 -10.94
CA MET A 94 -5.85 -4.05 -12.03
C MET A 94 -5.33 -4.86 -13.22
N HIS A 95 -4.02 -5.07 -13.31
CA HIS A 95 -3.39 -5.93 -14.31
C HIS A 95 -3.16 -7.37 -13.81
N ALA A 96 -3.43 -7.64 -12.54
CA ALA A 96 -3.32 -9.00 -11.99
C ALA A 96 -4.52 -9.84 -12.42
N HIS A 97 -4.23 -11.03 -12.95
CA HIS A 97 -5.27 -12.00 -13.29
C HIS A 97 -6.04 -12.43 -12.01
N GLY A 98 -7.36 -12.47 -12.08
CA GLY A 98 -8.23 -12.84 -10.96
C GLY A 98 -8.54 -11.72 -9.97
N PHE A 99 -7.90 -10.53 -10.05
CA PHE A 99 -8.21 -9.44 -9.13
C PHE A 99 -9.63 -8.88 -9.34
N ARG A 100 -10.00 -8.59 -10.59
CA ARG A 100 -11.34 -8.05 -10.89
C ARG A 100 -12.43 -9.05 -10.51
N GLU A 101 -12.25 -10.30 -10.86
CA GLU A 101 -13.15 -11.38 -10.48
C GLU A 101 -13.32 -11.45 -8.96
N TRP A 102 -12.22 -11.36 -8.20
CA TRP A 102 -12.28 -11.36 -6.73
C TRP A 102 -13.11 -10.18 -6.19
N VAL A 103 -12.92 -8.96 -6.72
CA VAL A 103 -13.73 -7.81 -6.32
C VAL A 103 -15.20 -8.02 -6.64
N GLU A 104 -15.51 -8.54 -7.81
CA GLU A 104 -16.90 -8.77 -8.25
C GLU A 104 -17.58 -9.86 -7.44
N THR A 105 -16.91 -11.01 -7.23
CA THR A 105 -17.51 -12.20 -6.62
C THR A 105 -17.44 -12.21 -5.10
N GLU A 106 -16.30 -11.83 -4.52
CA GLU A 106 -16.06 -11.93 -3.08
C GLU A 106 -16.44 -10.63 -2.33
N LEU A 107 -16.54 -9.50 -3.05
CA LEU A 107 -16.94 -8.25 -2.43
C LEU A 107 -18.33 -7.83 -2.90
N LEU A 108 -18.48 -7.35 -4.13
CA LEU A 108 -19.70 -6.71 -4.58
C LEU A 108 -20.92 -7.63 -4.54
N GLN A 109 -20.80 -8.88 -5.00
CA GLN A 109 -21.90 -9.86 -4.92
C GLN A 109 -22.26 -10.26 -3.49
N GLN A 110 -21.33 -10.10 -2.53
CA GLN A 110 -21.57 -10.32 -1.10
C GLN A 110 -22.06 -9.06 -0.36
N GLY A 111 -22.31 -7.96 -1.09
CA GLY A 111 -22.73 -6.69 -0.50
C GLY A 111 -21.62 -5.93 0.21
N ILE A 112 -20.36 -6.30 -0.03
CA ILE A 112 -19.18 -5.62 0.50
C ILE A 112 -18.80 -4.51 -0.47
N ASN A 113 -19.01 -3.27 -0.07
CA ASN A 113 -18.77 -2.11 -0.91
C ASN A 113 -17.60 -1.23 -0.44
N THR A 114 -16.82 -1.69 0.52
CA THR A 114 -15.63 -0.99 1.01
C THR A 114 -14.42 -1.90 0.89
N LEU A 115 -13.38 -1.45 0.19
CA LEU A 115 -12.10 -2.14 0.07
C LEU A 115 -11.02 -1.30 0.76
N VAL A 116 -10.46 -1.85 1.85
CA VAL A 116 -9.31 -1.25 2.54
C VAL A 116 -8.01 -1.78 1.93
N ILE A 117 -7.08 -0.88 1.63
CA ILE A 117 -5.80 -1.19 1.00
C ILE A 117 -4.65 -0.80 1.92
N GLY A 118 -3.70 -1.72 2.12
CA GLY A 118 -2.40 -1.52 2.75
C GLY A 118 -1.27 -2.12 1.93
N GLY A 119 -0.03 -2.00 2.40
CA GLY A 119 1.15 -2.63 1.80
C GLY A 119 2.19 -1.64 1.27
N CYS A 120 3.00 -2.07 0.32
CA CYS A 120 4.09 -1.27 -0.22
C CYS A 120 4.11 -1.20 -1.76
N THR A 121 4.63 -0.12 -2.31
CA THR A 121 5.02 1.14 -1.67
C THR A 121 3.92 2.18 -1.82
N THR A 122 3.74 3.00 -0.80
CA THR A 122 2.71 4.07 -0.78
C THR A 122 2.75 4.95 -2.03
N THR A 123 3.95 5.34 -2.46
CA THR A 123 4.17 6.26 -3.60
C THR A 123 3.97 5.62 -4.96
N SER A 124 3.92 4.30 -5.05
CA SER A 124 3.85 3.56 -6.32
C SER A 124 2.69 2.55 -6.33
N CYS A 125 2.93 1.30 -5.95
CA CYS A 125 1.96 0.21 -6.10
C CYS A 125 0.64 0.46 -5.36
N VAL A 126 0.69 0.97 -4.13
CA VAL A 126 -0.50 1.30 -3.35
C VAL A 126 -1.29 2.41 -4.04
N ARG A 127 -0.65 3.56 -4.32
CA ARG A 127 -1.30 4.70 -4.98
C ARG A 127 -1.93 4.32 -6.31
N VAL A 128 -1.16 3.66 -7.19
CA VAL A 128 -1.65 3.32 -8.55
C VAL A 128 -2.79 2.30 -8.48
N SER A 129 -2.68 1.31 -7.61
CA SER A 129 -3.72 0.30 -7.43
C SER A 129 -5.00 0.90 -6.85
N ALA A 130 -4.89 1.73 -5.80
CA ALA A 130 -6.04 2.39 -5.18
C ALA A 130 -6.80 3.26 -6.17
N ILE A 131 -6.09 4.16 -6.88
CA ILE A 131 -6.71 5.05 -7.87
C ILE A 131 -7.40 4.27 -8.99
N ARG A 132 -6.72 3.28 -9.57
CA ARG A 132 -7.28 2.52 -10.68
C ARG A 132 -8.46 1.64 -10.27
N THR A 133 -8.40 1.06 -9.06
CA THR A 133 -9.52 0.28 -8.51
C THR A 133 -10.72 1.17 -8.26
N GLN A 134 -10.52 2.34 -7.61
CA GLN A 134 -11.58 3.31 -7.38
C GLN A 134 -12.23 3.74 -8.71
N LYS A 135 -11.45 4.16 -9.70
CA LYS A 135 -11.96 4.56 -11.01
C LYS A 135 -12.78 3.48 -11.71
N HIS A 136 -12.34 2.23 -11.60
CA HIS A 136 -12.99 1.13 -12.31
C HIS A 136 -14.30 0.69 -11.66
N PHE A 137 -14.33 0.63 -10.32
CA PHE A 137 -15.45 0.04 -9.59
C PHE A 137 -16.38 1.07 -8.91
N ALA A 138 -16.08 2.38 -8.98
CA ALA A 138 -16.91 3.41 -8.37
C ALA A 138 -18.37 3.39 -8.85
N SER A 139 -18.59 3.18 -10.15
CA SER A 139 -19.94 3.07 -10.72
C SER A 139 -20.70 1.82 -10.27
N GLN A 140 -20.00 0.81 -9.75
CA GLN A 140 -20.57 -0.41 -9.18
C GLN A 140 -20.75 -0.30 -7.65
N GLY A 141 -20.46 0.87 -7.07
CA GLY A 141 -20.66 1.16 -5.65
C GLY A 141 -19.49 0.80 -4.75
N LEU A 142 -18.32 0.37 -5.30
CA LEU A 142 -17.13 0.14 -4.49
C LEU A 142 -16.50 1.47 -4.04
N HIS A 143 -16.17 1.54 -2.77
CA HIS A 143 -15.42 2.63 -2.14
C HIS A 143 -14.05 2.13 -1.68
N VAL A 144 -12.99 2.76 -2.16
CA VAL A 144 -11.61 2.39 -1.80
C VAL A 144 -11.12 3.28 -0.69
N VAL A 145 -10.62 2.66 0.37
CA VAL A 145 -9.96 3.30 1.52
C VAL A 145 -8.50 2.88 1.54
N VAL A 146 -7.57 3.79 1.72
CA VAL A 146 -6.16 3.48 2.00
C VAL A 146 -5.86 3.75 3.46
N ASP A 147 -5.39 2.74 4.19
CA ASP A 147 -4.91 2.87 5.57
C ASP A 147 -3.40 3.11 5.56
N LEU A 148 -2.98 4.34 5.82
CA LEU A 148 -1.56 4.74 5.80
C LEU A 148 -0.75 4.03 6.89
N ASN A 149 -1.37 3.64 8.01
CA ASN A 149 -0.71 2.87 9.05
C ASN A 149 -0.31 1.45 8.60
N LEU A 150 -1.00 0.91 7.58
CA LEU A 150 -0.65 -0.35 6.92
C LEU A 150 0.29 -0.13 5.72
N CYS A 151 0.64 1.12 5.38
CA CYS A 151 1.41 1.43 4.18
C CYS A 151 2.83 1.88 4.51
N GLY A 152 3.79 1.47 3.68
CA GLY A 152 5.19 1.89 3.80
C GLY A 152 5.77 2.41 2.50
N ALA A 153 6.77 3.28 2.62
CA ALA A 153 7.62 3.74 1.53
C ALA A 153 9.05 3.90 2.05
N ARG A 154 10.05 4.03 1.15
CA ARG A 154 11.43 4.30 1.55
C ARG A 154 11.51 5.61 2.35
N LYS A 155 12.39 5.70 3.35
CA LYS A 155 12.56 6.87 4.23
C LYS A 155 12.70 8.17 3.45
N ARG A 156 13.47 8.17 2.36
CA ARG A 156 13.64 9.32 1.47
C ARG A 156 12.33 9.85 0.87
N ASN A 157 11.29 9.02 0.77
CA ASN A 157 9.97 9.42 0.25
C ASN A 157 9.14 10.23 1.27
N TYR A 158 9.57 10.30 2.52
CA TYR A 158 8.99 11.17 3.55
C TYR A 158 9.72 12.52 3.69
N VAL A 159 10.82 12.71 2.95
CA VAL A 159 11.57 13.96 2.96
C VAL A 159 10.83 15.02 2.16
N LYS A 160 10.47 16.12 2.82
CA LYS A 160 9.78 17.25 2.19
C LYS A 160 10.72 18.05 1.30
N ARG A 161 10.23 18.46 0.15
CA ARG A 161 10.94 19.22 -0.89
C ARG A 161 10.04 20.31 -1.45
N CYS A 162 10.62 21.39 -1.98
CA CYS A 162 9.85 22.33 -2.80
C CYS A 162 9.41 21.68 -4.10
N PRO A 163 8.40 22.22 -4.82
CA PRO A 163 7.86 21.63 -6.03
C PRO A 163 8.92 21.27 -7.08
N SER A 164 9.88 22.17 -7.35
CA SER A 164 10.94 21.92 -8.34
C SER A 164 11.89 20.78 -7.92
N CYS A 165 12.31 20.75 -6.64
CA CYS A 165 13.15 19.66 -6.15
C CYS A 165 12.40 18.35 -6.06
N LEU A 166 11.09 18.38 -5.79
CA LEU A 166 10.25 17.21 -5.81
C LEU A 166 10.12 16.62 -7.22
N GLU A 167 9.91 17.46 -8.22
CA GLU A 167 9.84 17.04 -9.62
C GLU A 167 11.14 16.36 -10.06
N LEU A 168 12.29 16.96 -9.75
CA LEU A 168 13.61 16.39 -10.03
C LEU A 168 13.81 15.05 -9.30
N TYR A 169 13.42 14.98 -8.03
CA TYR A 169 13.47 13.74 -7.26
C TYR A 169 12.60 12.65 -7.87
N MET A 170 11.36 12.97 -8.24
CA MET A 170 10.43 12.00 -8.84
C MET A 170 10.95 11.47 -10.19
N LYS A 171 11.73 12.28 -10.92
CA LYS A 171 12.28 11.92 -12.23
C LYS A 171 13.62 11.17 -12.15
N PHE A 172 14.48 11.54 -11.20
CA PHE A 172 15.87 11.10 -11.17
C PHE A 172 16.32 10.50 -9.83
N GLY A 173 15.54 10.59 -8.77
CA GLY A 173 15.98 10.23 -7.41
C GLY A 173 16.32 8.75 -7.21
N ASP A 174 15.83 7.86 -8.06
CA ASP A 174 16.23 6.44 -8.05
C ASP A 174 17.53 6.18 -8.83
N ILE A 175 17.95 7.12 -9.67
CA ILE A 175 19.15 7.00 -10.53
C ILE A 175 20.33 7.75 -9.91
N ASP A 176 20.08 8.94 -9.34
CA ASP A 176 21.11 9.82 -8.79
C ASP A 176 20.78 10.20 -7.34
N SER A 177 21.63 9.74 -6.42
CA SER A 177 21.50 9.98 -4.98
C SER A 177 21.59 11.45 -4.58
N SER A 178 22.11 12.33 -5.43
CA SER A 178 22.17 13.78 -5.16
C SER A 178 20.78 14.38 -4.98
N TYR A 179 19.75 13.82 -5.63
CA TYR A 179 18.36 14.26 -5.49
C TYR A 179 17.66 13.70 -4.23
N ASN A 180 18.30 12.81 -3.48
CA ASN A 180 17.74 12.23 -2.26
C ASN A 180 17.82 13.14 -1.03
N ARG A 181 18.56 14.26 -1.12
CA ARG A 181 18.81 15.19 -0.02
C ARG A 181 17.64 16.13 0.22
N HIS A 182 17.65 16.78 1.38
CA HIS A 182 16.74 17.89 1.65
C HIS A 182 16.91 19.00 0.60
N CYS A 183 15.82 19.71 0.32
CA CYS A 183 15.86 20.85 -0.56
C CYS A 183 16.78 21.95 0.00
N THR A 184 17.84 22.28 -0.74
CA THR A 184 18.82 23.33 -0.42
C THR A 184 18.77 24.49 -1.40
N CYS A 185 17.72 24.57 -2.24
CA CYS A 185 17.64 25.53 -3.34
C CYS A 185 17.28 26.98 -2.92
N GLY A 186 17.20 27.27 -1.62
CA GLY A 186 16.88 28.62 -1.13
C GLY A 186 15.44 29.06 -1.39
N CYS A 187 14.51 28.13 -1.68
CA CYS A 187 13.11 28.39 -2.00
C CYS A 187 12.25 28.74 -0.76
N GLY A 188 12.76 29.60 0.11
CA GLY A 188 12.05 30.04 1.33
C GLY A 188 10.62 30.53 1.04
N GLY A 189 9.67 30.13 1.90
CA GLY A 189 8.26 30.54 1.80
C GLY A 189 7.38 29.71 0.85
N ILE A 190 7.92 28.68 0.19
CA ILE A 190 7.16 27.76 -0.64
C ILE A 190 6.73 26.54 0.20
N GLU A 191 5.49 26.11 0.00
CA GLU A 191 4.98 24.89 0.64
C GLU A 191 5.85 23.69 0.27
N MET A 192 6.36 23.00 1.30
CA MET A 192 7.22 21.84 1.16
C MET A 192 6.38 20.58 1.22
N ILE A 193 6.54 19.70 0.25
CA ILE A 193 5.77 18.45 0.13
C ILE A 193 6.69 17.24 -0.07
N SER A 194 6.37 16.11 0.53
CA SER A 194 7.08 14.85 0.29
C SER A 194 6.46 14.05 -0.84
N PRO A 195 7.18 13.07 -1.44
CA PRO A 195 6.60 12.10 -2.36
C PRO A 195 5.38 11.35 -1.79
N VAL A 196 5.39 11.03 -0.49
CA VAL A 196 4.26 10.39 0.19
C VAL A 196 3.06 11.34 0.26
N ASP A 197 3.27 12.61 0.70
CA ASP A 197 2.18 13.60 0.73
C ASP A 197 1.60 13.81 -0.68
N LYS A 198 2.47 13.86 -1.71
CA LYS A 198 2.02 13.96 -3.10
C LYS A 198 1.20 12.76 -3.54
N ALA A 199 1.59 11.54 -3.13
CA ALA A 199 0.83 10.34 -3.42
C ALA A 199 -0.56 10.37 -2.75
N VAL A 200 -0.63 10.82 -1.50
CA VAL A 200 -1.89 11.02 -0.75
C VAL A 200 -2.79 12.01 -1.47
N GLN A 201 -2.26 13.19 -1.83
CA GLN A 201 -3.03 14.19 -2.60
C GLN A 201 -3.58 13.62 -3.91
N CYS A 202 -2.76 12.86 -4.66
CA CYS A 202 -3.21 12.23 -5.91
C CYS A 202 -4.34 11.22 -5.66
N MET A 203 -4.28 10.43 -4.60
CA MET A 203 -5.34 9.48 -4.24
C MET A 203 -6.63 10.21 -3.88
N GLN A 204 -6.56 11.24 -3.05
CA GLN A 204 -7.72 12.04 -2.63
C GLN A 204 -8.38 12.77 -3.81
N GLN A 205 -7.60 13.32 -4.75
CA GLN A 205 -8.10 13.95 -5.98
C GLN A 205 -8.87 12.97 -6.87
N GLU A 206 -8.62 11.68 -6.74
CA GLU A 206 -9.29 10.61 -7.50
C GLU A 206 -10.34 9.86 -6.65
N ASN A 207 -10.86 10.52 -5.60
CA ASN A 207 -11.91 10.04 -4.70
C ASN A 207 -11.56 8.73 -3.95
N VAL A 208 -10.29 8.47 -3.71
CA VAL A 208 -9.85 7.45 -2.76
C VAL A 208 -9.87 8.07 -1.36
N ASP A 209 -10.52 7.41 -0.41
CA ASP A 209 -10.50 7.85 0.99
C ASP A 209 -9.16 7.44 1.63
N VAL A 210 -8.38 8.40 2.08
CA VAL A 210 -7.07 8.14 2.70
C VAL A 210 -7.14 8.46 4.18
N LYS A 211 -6.89 7.44 5.02
CA LYS A 211 -6.87 7.54 6.47
C LYS A 211 -5.45 7.38 7.00
N GLU A 212 -5.09 8.17 8.00
CA GLU A 212 -3.86 7.92 8.78
C GLU A 212 -3.91 6.54 9.45
N THR A 213 -5.09 6.18 10.00
CA THR A 213 -5.38 4.87 10.58
C THR A 213 -6.85 4.55 10.35
N PHE A 214 -7.14 3.40 9.80
CA PHE A 214 -8.48 2.88 9.68
C PHE A 214 -8.94 2.31 11.05
N ASP A 215 -10.21 2.49 11.41
CA ASP A 215 -10.75 1.90 12.65
C ASP A 215 -11.04 0.41 12.47
N TRP A 216 -10.09 -0.41 12.86
CA TRP A 216 -10.18 -1.88 12.78
C TRP A 216 -10.96 -2.52 13.92
N LYS A 217 -11.19 -1.81 15.05
CA LYS A 217 -11.84 -2.38 16.25
C LYS A 217 -13.15 -3.10 15.96
N PRO A 218 -14.06 -2.59 15.10
CA PRO A 218 -15.31 -3.27 14.81
C PRO A 218 -15.14 -4.60 14.06
N TYR A 219 -13.96 -4.85 13.49
CA TYR A 219 -13.65 -6.00 12.63
C TYR A 219 -12.72 -7.03 13.30
N LEU A 220 -12.30 -6.78 14.53
CA LEU A 220 -11.52 -7.72 15.32
C LEU A 220 -12.44 -8.62 16.15
N SER A 221 -12.03 -9.90 16.33
CA SER A 221 -12.74 -10.93 17.11
C SER A 221 -12.36 -10.89 18.59
#